data_38c9ff0db8b088e7106bf4ebb2a11283
#
_entry.id   38c9ff0db8b088e7106bf4ebb2a11283
#
_cell.length_a   1.000
_cell.length_b   1.000
_cell.length_c   1.000
_cell.angle_alpha   90.00
_cell.angle_beta   90.00
_cell.angle_gamma   90.00
#
_symmetry.space_group_name_H-M   'P 1'
#
loop_
_entity.id
_entity.type
_entity.pdbx_description
1 polymer ?
#
loop_
_entity_poly.entity_id
_entity_poly.type
_entity_poly.pdbx_seq_one_letter_code
_entity_poly.pdbx_strand_id
1 'polypeptide(L)'
;MKKLTHDEISENRSTLESLNEVDKLPVYVVLNSIRSSYNVGSIFRTSDGAMIKKLFLCGYTPHPPHKEILKTALGSTESVDWEYVEDPKEVVLKLKEEGVKICALEQTDKSINYSTLSKSDLPLALIIGN
;
A
#
# COMPACT_ATOMS: atom_id res chain seq x y z
N MET A 1 2.29 30.53 -17.03
CA MET A 1 2.43 29.11 -16.59
C MET A 1 3.10 28.34 -17.71
N LYS A 2 4.23 27.74 -17.45
CA LYS A 2 5.00 26.94 -18.43
C LYS A 2 4.86 25.45 -18.08
N LYS A 3 4.55 24.63 -19.08
CA LYS A 3 4.51 23.17 -18.90
C LYS A 3 5.95 22.65 -18.86
N LEU A 4 6.25 21.82 -17.86
CA LEU A 4 7.57 21.21 -17.74
C LEU A 4 7.80 20.20 -18.87
N THR A 5 9.05 20.11 -19.34
CA THR A 5 9.48 19.12 -20.28
C THR A 5 9.62 17.77 -19.59
N HIS A 6 9.71 16.71 -20.38
CA HIS A 6 9.94 15.35 -19.84
C HIS A 6 11.24 15.28 -19.03
N ASP A 7 12.30 15.95 -19.50
CA ASP A 7 13.58 15.94 -18.82
C ASP A 7 13.51 16.67 -17.47
N GLU A 8 12.86 17.85 -17.42
CA GLU A 8 12.64 18.57 -16.18
C GLU A 8 11.82 17.78 -15.16
N ILE A 9 10.83 17.01 -15.64
CA ILE A 9 10.04 16.13 -14.78
C ILE A 9 10.91 14.97 -14.27
N SER A 10 11.74 14.39 -15.14
CA SER A 10 12.61 13.27 -14.80
C SER A 10 13.68 13.65 -13.77
N GLU A 11 14.24 14.85 -13.87
CA GLU A 11 15.22 15.38 -12.91
C GLU A 11 14.67 15.49 -11.49
N ASN A 12 13.37 15.76 -11.36
CA ASN A 12 12.69 15.89 -10.08
C ASN A 12 12.13 14.57 -9.54
N ARG A 13 12.27 13.47 -10.28
CA ARG A 13 11.80 12.17 -9.80
C ARG A 13 12.73 11.60 -8.75
N SER A 14 12.12 11.03 -7.72
CA SER A 14 12.86 10.24 -6.74
C SER A 14 13.43 8.99 -7.37
N THR A 15 14.66 8.64 -7.02
CA THR A 15 15.29 7.36 -7.35
C THR A 15 14.95 6.34 -6.27
N LEU A 16 15.16 5.03 -6.53
CA LEU A 16 15.00 4.00 -5.50
C LEU A 16 15.88 4.28 -4.28
N GLU A 17 17.09 4.77 -4.52
CA GLU A 17 18.03 5.15 -3.48
C GLU A 17 17.51 6.31 -2.61
N SER A 18 17.00 7.36 -3.24
CA SER A 18 16.45 8.51 -2.52
C SER A 18 15.16 8.16 -1.78
N LEU A 19 14.34 7.25 -2.28
CA LEU A 19 13.13 6.77 -1.59
C LEU A 19 13.45 6.01 -0.31
N ASN A 20 14.56 5.27 -0.27
CA ASN A 20 15.01 4.58 0.94
C ASN A 20 15.44 5.53 2.06
N GLU A 21 15.81 6.76 1.72
CA GLU A 21 16.22 7.80 2.67
C GLU A 21 15.06 8.63 3.20
N VAL A 22 13.88 8.52 2.59
CA VAL A 22 12.70 9.30 2.98
C VAL A 22 11.87 8.55 4.02
N ASP A 23 11.43 9.27 5.06
CA ASP A 23 10.47 8.73 6.03
C ASP A 23 9.13 8.50 5.35
N LYS A 24 8.68 7.25 5.37
CA LYS A 24 7.39 6.87 4.81
C LYS A 24 6.27 7.14 5.79
N LEU A 25 5.06 7.34 5.25
CA LEU A 25 3.86 7.45 6.05
C LEU A 25 3.66 6.16 6.86
N PRO A 26 3.43 6.23 8.19
CA PRO A 26 3.27 5.03 9.03
C PRO A 26 1.90 4.38 8.83
N VAL A 27 1.64 3.98 7.60
CA VAL A 27 0.44 3.27 7.17
C VAL A 27 0.86 1.96 6.52
N TYR A 28 0.19 0.89 6.93
CA TYR A 28 0.32 -0.43 6.34
C TYR A 28 -0.96 -0.77 5.60
N VAL A 29 -0.84 -1.49 4.50
CA VAL A 29 -2.00 -2.00 3.76
C VAL A 29 -1.93 -3.51 3.75
N VAL A 30 -3.03 -4.16 4.09
CA VAL A 30 -3.14 -5.61 4.12
C VAL A 30 -4.20 -6.04 3.10
N LEU A 31 -3.80 -6.74 2.06
CA LEU A 31 -4.70 -7.27 1.05
C LEU A 31 -5.06 -8.71 1.40
N ASN A 32 -6.30 -8.92 1.80
CA ASN A 32 -6.80 -10.24 2.15
C ASN A 32 -7.58 -10.85 0.99
N SER A 33 -6.95 -11.77 0.28
CA SER A 33 -7.57 -12.56 -0.78
C SER A 33 -8.22 -11.70 -1.89
N ILE A 34 -7.46 -10.77 -2.43
CA ILE A 34 -7.85 -9.95 -3.58
C ILE A 34 -7.61 -10.76 -4.85
N ARG A 35 -8.67 -11.04 -5.61
CA ARG A 35 -8.58 -11.86 -6.83
C ARG A 35 -7.92 -11.18 -8.00
N SER A 36 -8.25 -9.92 -8.21
CA SER A 36 -7.84 -9.20 -9.41
C SER A 36 -6.37 -8.79 -9.36
N SER A 37 -5.56 -9.38 -10.21
CA SER A 37 -4.16 -9.00 -10.38
C SER A 37 -3.99 -7.55 -10.84
N TYR A 38 -4.92 -7.05 -11.65
CA TYR A 38 -4.96 -5.63 -12.04
C TYR A 38 -5.15 -4.72 -10.84
N ASN A 39 -6.08 -5.08 -9.95
CA ASN A 39 -6.33 -4.31 -8.74
C ASN A 39 -5.13 -4.33 -7.80
N VAL A 40 -4.47 -5.48 -7.67
CA VAL A 40 -3.24 -5.58 -6.87
C VAL A 40 -2.17 -4.64 -7.41
N GLY A 41 -1.93 -4.63 -8.71
CA GLY A 41 -0.98 -3.71 -9.33
C GLY A 41 -1.35 -2.24 -9.14
N SER A 42 -2.63 -1.91 -9.24
CA SER A 42 -3.14 -0.54 -8.99
C SER A 42 -2.93 -0.12 -7.54
N ILE A 43 -3.11 -1.05 -6.61
CA ILE A 43 -2.85 -0.80 -5.18
C ILE A 43 -1.35 -0.58 -4.92
N PHE A 44 -0.48 -1.33 -5.59
CA PHE A 44 0.97 -1.06 -5.55
C PHE A 44 1.28 0.37 -5.97
N ARG A 45 0.70 0.79 -7.09
CA ARG A 45 0.92 2.15 -7.60
C ARG A 45 0.39 3.23 -6.66
N THR A 46 -0.80 3.04 -6.12
CA THR A 46 -1.39 3.95 -5.14
C THR A 46 -0.55 3.99 -3.85
N SER A 47 -0.09 2.85 -3.40
CA SER A 47 0.77 2.71 -2.23
C SER A 47 2.10 3.45 -2.40
N ASP A 48 2.67 3.38 -3.59
CA ASP A 48 3.88 4.12 -3.95
C ASP A 48 3.65 5.62 -3.89
N GLY A 49 2.58 6.09 -4.52
CA GLY A 49 2.22 7.51 -4.52
C GLY A 49 1.91 8.07 -3.14
N ALA A 50 1.28 7.28 -2.27
CA ALA A 50 0.98 7.64 -0.89
C ALA A 50 2.17 7.45 0.05
N MET A 51 3.25 6.83 -0.40
CA MET A 51 4.44 6.55 0.40
C MET A 51 4.14 5.75 1.68
N ILE A 52 3.30 4.73 1.57
CA ILE A 52 3.00 3.85 2.70
C ILE A 52 4.25 3.07 3.15
N LYS A 53 4.24 2.63 4.40
CA LYS A 53 5.38 1.93 4.98
C LYS A 53 5.56 0.51 4.44
N LYS A 54 4.46 -0.24 4.33
CA LYS A 54 4.52 -1.62 3.83
C LYS A 54 3.18 -2.12 3.34
N LEU A 55 3.22 -2.97 2.32
CA LEU A 55 2.06 -3.66 1.73
C LEU A 55 2.19 -5.17 2.01
N PHE A 56 1.17 -5.75 2.62
CA PHE A 56 1.08 -7.20 2.85
C PHE A 56 0.08 -7.82 1.89
N LEU A 57 0.48 -8.87 1.22
CA LEU A 57 -0.37 -9.65 0.31
C LEU A 57 -0.67 -10.98 0.98
N CYS A 58 -1.94 -11.26 1.25
CA CYS A 58 -2.35 -12.42 2.04
C CYS A 58 -3.37 -13.30 1.33
N GLY A 59 -3.46 -14.54 1.78
CA GLY A 59 -4.40 -15.52 1.25
C GLY A 59 -4.10 -15.85 -0.21
N TYR A 60 -5.12 -15.88 -1.06
CA TYR A 60 -4.94 -16.12 -2.48
C TYR A 60 -4.64 -14.87 -3.30
N THR A 61 -4.31 -13.75 -2.66
CA THR A 61 -3.88 -12.54 -3.36
C THR A 61 -2.66 -12.85 -4.23
N PRO A 62 -2.70 -12.58 -5.54
CA PRO A 62 -1.51 -12.73 -6.38
C PRO A 62 -0.43 -11.74 -5.98
N HIS A 63 0.81 -12.15 -6.16
CA HIS A 63 1.97 -11.31 -5.81
C HIS A 63 3.02 -11.29 -6.93
N PRO A 64 3.91 -10.30 -6.94
CA PRO A 64 5.00 -10.27 -7.93
C PRO A 64 5.93 -11.50 -7.81
N PRO A 65 6.57 -11.93 -8.92
CA PRO A 65 6.37 -11.42 -10.26
C PRO A 65 5.10 -12.01 -10.89
N HIS A 66 4.23 -11.15 -11.40
CA HIS A 66 3.00 -11.54 -12.09
C HIS A 66 2.73 -10.54 -13.19
N LYS A 67 2.57 -11.03 -14.42
CA LYS A 67 2.42 -10.19 -15.61
C LYS A 67 1.33 -9.13 -15.49
N GLU A 68 0.16 -9.51 -14.98
CA GLU A 68 -0.98 -8.61 -14.85
C GLU A 68 -0.77 -7.55 -13.75
N ILE A 69 -0.06 -7.91 -12.68
CA ILE A 69 0.32 -6.95 -11.64
C ILE A 69 1.27 -5.90 -12.23
N LEU A 70 2.29 -6.34 -12.95
CA LEU A 70 3.30 -5.45 -13.53
C LEU A 70 2.70 -4.43 -14.50
N LYS A 71 1.64 -4.81 -15.23
CA LYS A 71 0.96 -3.90 -16.17
C LYS A 71 0.36 -2.66 -15.50
N THR A 72 -0.17 -2.80 -14.30
CA THR A 72 -0.83 -1.70 -13.59
C THR A 72 0.04 -1.09 -12.50
N ALA A 73 1.01 -1.83 -11.99
CA ALA A 73 1.94 -1.35 -10.98
C ALA A 73 2.94 -0.32 -11.52
N LEU A 74 3.33 -0.41 -12.78
CA LEU A 74 4.23 0.53 -13.47
C LEU A 74 5.54 0.80 -12.70
N GLY A 75 6.22 -0.28 -12.30
CA GLY A 75 7.49 -0.21 -11.58
C GLY A 75 7.37 -0.07 -10.06
N SER A 76 6.17 0.16 -9.53
CA SER A 76 5.97 0.36 -8.09
C SER A 76 6.22 -0.89 -7.24
N THR A 77 6.27 -2.08 -7.84
CA THR A 77 6.64 -3.32 -7.13
C THR A 77 8.08 -3.32 -6.64
N GLU A 78 8.93 -2.46 -7.22
CA GLU A 78 10.32 -2.31 -6.81
C GLU A 78 10.51 -1.24 -5.72
N SER A 79 9.64 -0.22 -5.71
CA SER A 79 9.73 0.90 -4.77
C SER A 79 8.89 0.73 -3.49
N VAL A 80 7.80 -0.03 -3.57
CA VAL A 80 6.98 -0.34 -2.40
C VAL A 80 7.57 -1.54 -1.66
N ASP A 81 7.78 -1.40 -0.36
CA ASP A 81 8.13 -2.53 0.49
C ASP A 81 6.90 -3.43 0.63
N TRP A 82 7.01 -4.68 0.24
CA TRP A 82 5.90 -5.63 0.29
C TRP A 82 6.35 -7.01 0.74
N GLU A 83 5.41 -7.78 1.27
CA GLU A 83 5.63 -9.14 1.71
C GLU A 83 4.37 -9.98 1.49
N TYR A 84 4.55 -11.23 1.05
CA TYR A 84 3.46 -12.20 1.03
C TYR A 84 3.42 -12.98 2.34
N VAL A 85 2.25 -13.02 2.98
CA VAL A 85 1.99 -13.80 4.20
C VAL A 85 0.68 -14.55 4.00
N GLU A 86 0.70 -15.86 4.07
CA GLU A 86 -0.48 -16.68 3.79
C GLU A 86 -1.69 -16.33 4.67
N ASP A 87 -1.49 -16.25 5.97
CA ASP A 87 -2.57 -15.97 6.93
C ASP A 87 -2.56 -14.48 7.34
N PRO A 88 -3.60 -13.72 6.96
CA PRO A 88 -3.68 -12.30 7.34
C PRO A 88 -3.75 -12.08 8.86
N LYS A 89 -4.21 -13.06 9.63
CA LYS A 89 -4.25 -12.96 11.09
C LYS A 89 -2.86 -12.78 11.70
N GLU A 90 -1.87 -13.45 11.15
CA GLU A 90 -0.47 -13.30 11.61
C GLU A 90 0.00 -11.87 11.46
N VAL A 91 -0.31 -11.24 10.33
CA VAL A 91 0.03 -9.84 10.07
C VAL A 91 -0.68 -8.90 11.03
N VAL A 92 -1.98 -9.09 11.21
CA VAL A 92 -2.81 -8.24 12.08
C VAL A 92 -2.35 -8.32 13.54
N LEU A 93 -2.10 -9.52 14.04
CA LEU A 93 -1.63 -9.72 15.42
C LEU A 93 -0.27 -9.07 15.65
N LYS A 94 0.65 -9.23 14.71
CA LYS A 94 1.97 -8.61 14.78
C LYS A 94 1.89 -7.10 14.81
N LEU A 95 1.08 -6.52 13.91
CA LEU A 95 0.91 -5.06 13.85
C LEU A 95 0.25 -4.52 15.12
N LYS A 96 -0.73 -5.22 15.67
CA LYS A 96 -1.33 -4.84 16.95
C LYS A 96 -0.33 -4.84 18.10
N GLU A 97 0.55 -5.83 18.17
CA GLU A 97 1.62 -5.90 19.16
C GLU A 97 2.57 -4.71 19.05
N GLU A 98 2.76 -4.20 17.83
CA GLU A 98 3.58 -3.02 17.55
C GLU A 98 2.86 -1.69 17.79
N GLY A 99 1.63 -1.72 18.27
CA GLY A 99 0.84 -0.52 18.55
C GLY A 99 0.14 0.08 17.35
N VAL A 100 0.02 -0.67 16.26
CA VAL A 100 -0.65 -0.20 15.03
C VAL A 100 -2.17 -0.35 15.18
N LYS A 101 -2.91 0.71 14.87
CA LYS A 101 -4.37 0.69 14.84
C LYS A 101 -4.86 -0.05 13.59
N ILE A 102 -5.78 -0.97 13.77
CA ILE A 102 -6.32 -1.77 12.66
C ILE A 102 -7.66 -1.21 12.21
N CYS A 103 -7.78 -0.95 10.91
CA CYS A 103 -9.01 -0.51 10.27
C CYS A 103 -9.32 -1.42 9.08
N ALA A 104 -10.55 -1.90 9.00
CA ALA A 104 -11.03 -2.67 7.85
C ALA A 104 -11.88 -1.77 6.95
N LEU A 105 -11.65 -1.85 5.65
CA LEU A 105 -12.46 -1.16 4.65
C LEU A 105 -13.72 -2.00 4.38
N GLU A 106 -14.81 -1.67 5.05
CA GLU A 106 -16.08 -2.40 4.99
C GLU A 106 -17.27 -1.46 5.12
N GLN A 107 -18.41 -1.94 4.71
CA GLN A 107 -19.70 -1.27 4.91
C GLN A 107 -20.55 -2.05 5.91
N THR A 108 -20.62 -1.56 7.13
CA THR A 108 -21.40 -2.16 8.21
C THR A 108 -22.24 -1.10 8.90
N ASP A 109 -23.18 -1.52 9.73
CA ASP A 109 -23.99 -0.62 10.55
C ASP A 109 -23.17 0.18 11.58
N LYS A 110 -21.95 -0.26 11.87
CA LYS A 110 -21.01 0.37 12.81
C LYS A 110 -19.85 1.07 12.13
N SER A 111 -19.85 1.14 10.81
CA SER A 111 -18.77 1.80 10.06
C SER A 111 -18.73 3.30 10.34
N ILE A 112 -17.51 3.83 10.40
CA ILE A 112 -17.26 5.27 10.46
C ILE A 112 -16.83 5.77 9.07
N ASN A 113 -17.04 7.06 8.83
CA ASN A 113 -16.57 7.65 7.57
C ASN A 113 -15.04 7.78 7.61
N TYR A 114 -14.38 7.39 6.51
CA TYR A 114 -12.92 7.46 6.41
C TYR A 114 -12.37 8.88 6.63
N SER A 115 -13.15 9.90 6.33
CA SER A 115 -12.75 11.31 6.53
C SER A 115 -12.57 11.68 8.00
N THR A 116 -13.06 10.84 8.95
CA THR A 116 -12.86 11.05 10.39
C THR A 116 -11.47 10.62 10.87
N LEU A 117 -10.72 9.90 10.05
CA LEU A 117 -9.35 9.52 10.37
C LEU A 117 -8.43 10.73 10.32
N SER A 118 -7.49 10.80 11.26
CA SER A 118 -6.54 11.91 11.39
C SER A 118 -5.15 11.39 11.74
N LYS A 119 -4.20 12.29 11.87
CA LYS A 119 -2.83 11.96 12.30
C LYS A 119 -2.76 11.25 13.65
N SER A 120 -3.75 11.47 14.54
CA SER A 120 -3.82 10.79 15.82
C SER A 120 -4.12 9.30 15.71
N ASP A 121 -4.61 8.84 14.55
CA ASP A 121 -4.88 7.43 14.28
C ASP A 121 -3.64 6.66 13.78
N LEU A 122 -2.53 7.36 13.54
CA LEU A 122 -1.29 6.74 13.07
C LEU A 122 -0.45 6.22 14.24
N PRO A 123 0.27 5.11 14.10
CA PRO A 123 0.34 4.25 12.90
C PRO A 123 -0.93 3.43 12.67
N LEU A 124 -1.27 3.22 11.42
CA LEU A 124 -2.54 2.59 11.00
C LEU A 124 -2.28 1.48 9.97
N ALA A 125 -3.03 0.39 10.08
CA ALA A 125 -3.11 -0.64 9.06
C ALA A 125 -4.52 -0.67 8.47
N LEU A 126 -4.61 -0.57 7.15
CA LEU A 126 -5.86 -0.68 6.41
C LEU A 126 -5.98 -2.07 5.81
N ILE A 127 -7.02 -2.80 6.19
CA ILE A 127 -7.31 -4.13 5.64
C ILE A 127 -8.33 -3.99 4.51
N ILE A 128 -7.97 -4.49 3.34
CA ILE A 128 -8.83 -4.54 2.17
C ILE A 128 -9.09 -6.00 1.85
N GLY A 129 -10.34 -6.39 1.85
CA GLY A 129 -10.77 -7.75 1.58
C GLY A 129 -11.67 -7.86 0.37
N ASN A 130 -12.00 -9.09 0.07
CA ASN A 130 -12.94 -9.43 -0.98
C ASN A 130 -14.38 -9.26 -0.49
#